data_deda769c3889d9da153d46b9f9bc98e8
#
_entry.id   deda769c3889d9da153d46b9f9bc98e8
#
_cell.length_a   1.000
_cell.length_b   1.000
_cell.length_c   1.000
_cell.angle_alpha   90.00
_cell.angle_beta   90.00
_cell.angle_gamma   90.00
#
_symmetry.space_group_name_H-M   'P 1'
#
loop_
_entity.id
_entity.type
_entity.pdbx_description
1 polymer ?
#
loop_
_entity_poly.entity_id
_entity_poly.type
_entity_poly.pdbx_seq_one_letter_code
_entity_poly.pdbx_strand_id
1 'polypeptide(L)'
;MTNREKFKVLADQIKISNQLEQDILEQGELTRIDVSNKNRTWTFQISLPHFLSHEDYLLFTHAIEEEFKEIATVAIDFSIKDTNNQDEFALKYFGHCIDQTRLSPKVKGQLKQKKLIMSGNVLKVLVSNDIERNHFDKACNGLSLIHI
;
A
#
# COMPACT_ATOMS: atom_id res chain seq x y z
N MET A 1 21.99 -3.57 16.99
CA MET A 1 20.87 -4.20 16.27
C MET A 1 20.72 -3.54 14.91
N THR A 2 20.71 -4.34 13.85
CA THR A 2 20.51 -3.84 12.47
C THR A 2 19.06 -3.49 12.21
N ASN A 3 18.79 -2.74 11.14
CA ASN A 3 17.41 -2.42 10.74
C ASN A 3 16.61 -3.66 10.36
N ARG A 4 17.27 -4.68 9.83
CA ARG A 4 16.63 -5.98 9.55
C ARG A 4 16.24 -6.71 10.82
N GLU A 5 17.11 -6.72 11.80
CA GLU A 5 16.80 -7.32 13.11
C GLU A 5 15.64 -6.59 13.80
N LYS A 6 15.64 -5.28 13.73
CA LYS A 6 14.51 -4.47 14.26
C LYS A 6 13.20 -4.82 13.59
N PHE A 7 13.21 -5.01 12.28
CA PHE A 7 12.01 -5.43 11.54
C PHE A 7 11.51 -6.80 11.98
N LYS A 8 12.41 -7.77 12.15
CA LYS A 8 12.05 -9.10 12.65
C LYS A 8 11.46 -9.03 14.06
N VAL A 9 12.06 -8.25 14.94
CA VAL A 9 11.55 -8.06 16.30
C VAL A 9 10.14 -7.46 16.26
N LEU A 10 9.91 -6.47 15.42
CA LEU A 10 8.59 -5.89 15.24
C LEU A 10 7.58 -6.92 14.74
N ALA A 11 7.93 -7.69 13.71
CA ALA A 11 7.07 -8.73 13.16
C ALA A 11 6.71 -9.81 14.20
N ASP A 12 7.66 -10.19 15.04
CA ASP A 12 7.43 -11.12 16.14
C ASP A 12 6.50 -10.52 17.20
N GLN A 13 6.73 -9.26 17.56
CA GLN A 13 5.93 -8.56 18.56
C GLN A 13 4.46 -8.44 18.12
N ILE A 14 4.21 -8.12 16.88
CA ILE A 14 2.84 -8.03 16.33
C ILE A 14 2.30 -9.39 15.85
N LYS A 15 3.06 -10.45 16.04
CA LYS A 15 2.65 -11.85 15.81
C LYS A 15 2.28 -12.19 14.37
N ILE A 16 2.98 -11.64 13.40
CA ILE A 16 2.76 -11.91 11.97
C ILE A 16 3.94 -12.56 11.27
N SER A 17 5.05 -12.84 11.97
CA SER A 17 6.26 -13.40 11.35
C SER A 17 6.02 -14.69 10.59
N ASN A 18 5.07 -15.52 11.03
CA ASN A 18 4.74 -16.78 10.36
C ASN A 18 3.80 -16.59 9.15
N GLN A 19 3.26 -15.42 8.97
CA GLN A 19 2.24 -15.12 7.95
C GLN A 19 2.80 -14.27 6.81
N LEU A 20 3.93 -13.59 7.03
CA LEU A 20 4.62 -12.83 6.01
C LEU A 20 5.42 -13.75 5.08
N GLU A 21 5.57 -13.32 3.82
CA GLU A 21 6.48 -13.98 2.90
C GLU A 21 7.90 -13.97 3.45
N GLN A 22 8.65 -15.05 3.19
CA GLN A 22 10.01 -15.22 3.67
C GLN A 22 10.92 -14.06 3.26
N ASP A 23 10.82 -13.62 2.01
CA ASP A 23 11.61 -12.52 1.48
C ASP A 23 11.36 -11.20 2.23
N ILE A 24 10.10 -10.93 2.55
CA ILE A 24 9.71 -9.75 3.32
C ILE A 24 10.32 -9.84 4.72
N LEU A 25 10.19 -10.97 5.36
CA LEU A 25 10.69 -11.16 6.73
C LEU A 25 12.21 -11.04 6.82
N GLU A 26 12.93 -11.57 5.83
CA GLU A 26 14.40 -11.57 5.84
C GLU A 26 15.01 -10.24 5.38
N GLN A 27 14.39 -9.56 4.43
CA GLN A 27 14.95 -8.36 3.80
C GLN A 27 14.27 -7.06 4.21
N GLY A 28 13.14 -7.13 4.88
CA GLY A 28 12.48 -5.95 5.43
C GLY A 28 13.35 -5.24 6.46
N GLU A 29 13.25 -3.93 6.51
CA GLU A 29 14.01 -3.09 7.43
C GLU A 29 13.10 -2.07 8.12
N LEU A 30 13.19 -1.99 9.43
CA LEU A 30 12.64 -0.88 10.19
C LEU A 30 13.71 0.20 10.30
N THR A 31 13.58 1.22 9.48
CA THR A 31 14.62 2.24 9.37
C THR A 31 14.51 3.32 10.45
N ARG A 32 13.27 3.69 10.80
CA ARG A 32 13.04 4.75 11.77
C ARG A 32 11.62 4.69 12.31
N ILE A 33 11.44 5.16 13.53
CA ILE A 33 10.12 5.44 14.11
C ILE A 33 10.08 6.92 14.46
N ASP A 34 9.19 7.66 13.82
CA ASP A 34 8.97 9.06 14.11
C ASP A 34 7.85 9.19 15.14
N VAL A 35 8.13 9.82 16.27
CA VAL A 35 7.19 9.97 17.36
C VAL A 35 6.78 11.44 17.48
N SER A 36 5.47 11.69 17.35
CA SER A 36 4.90 13.01 17.62
C SER A 36 4.16 12.97 18.95
N ASN A 37 4.74 13.58 19.97
CA ASN A 37 4.12 13.67 21.28
C ASN A 37 2.87 14.55 21.29
N LYS A 38 2.86 15.58 20.43
CA LYS A 38 1.74 16.51 20.31
C LYS A 38 0.46 15.81 19.85
N ASN A 39 0.59 14.92 18.88
CA ASN A 39 -0.54 14.23 18.24
C ASN A 39 -0.70 12.79 18.72
N ARG A 40 0.19 12.30 19.57
CA ARG A 40 0.30 10.88 19.95
C ARG A 40 0.31 9.97 18.75
N THR A 41 1.09 10.31 17.74
CA THR A 41 1.21 9.55 16.50
C THR A 41 2.62 8.99 16.38
N TRP A 42 2.70 7.69 16.10
CA TRP A 42 3.95 7.00 15.78
C TRP A 42 3.92 6.62 14.31
N THR A 43 4.94 7.04 13.57
CA THR A 43 5.08 6.68 12.16
C THR A 43 6.25 5.73 12.00
N PHE A 44 5.96 4.52 11.55
CA PHE A 44 6.96 3.48 11.30
C PHE A 44 7.46 3.60 9.86
N GLN A 45 8.74 3.88 9.70
CA GLN A 45 9.39 3.93 8.39
C GLN A 45 9.95 2.55 8.07
N ILE A 46 9.31 1.84 7.15
CA ILE A 46 9.66 0.46 6.81
C ILE A 46 10.08 0.37 5.35
N SER A 47 11.23 -0.22 5.11
CA SER A 47 11.74 -0.49 3.77
C SER A 47 11.55 -1.96 3.44
N LEU A 48 10.94 -2.26 2.30
CA LEU A 48 10.65 -3.62 1.85
C LEU A 48 11.39 -3.92 0.54
N PRO A 49 11.76 -5.20 0.30
CA PRO A 49 12.40 -5.59 -0.95
C PRO A 49 11.45 -5.51 -2.15
N HIS A 50 10.19 -5.78 -1.94
CA HIS A 50 9.11 -5.68 -2.93
C HIS A 50 7.79 -5.38 -2.23
N PHE A 51 6.71 -5.20 -3.01
CA PHE A 51 5.41 -4.90 -2.43
C PHE A 51 4.82 -6.06 -1.67
N LEU A 52 4.11 -5.71 -0.60
CA LEU A 52 3.19 -6.64 0.05
C LEU A 52 1.99 -6.89 -0.87
N SER A 53 1.45 -8.10 -0.84
CA SER A 53 0.13 -8.35 -1.36
C SER A 53 -0.90 -7.50 -0.58
N HIS A 54 -2.07 -7.29 -1.16
CA HIS A 54 -3.13 -6.55 -0.46
C HIS A 54 -3.48 -7.20 0.89
N GLU A 55 -3.55 -8.52 0.91
CA GLU A 55 -3.84 -9.28 2.13
C GLU A 55 -2.76 -9.07 3.21
N ASP A 56 -1.50 -9.15 2.82
CA ASP A 56 -0.38 -8.96 3.73
C ASP A 56 -0.29 -7.50 4.22
N TYR A 57 -0.60 -6.56 3.36
CA TYR A 57 -0.68 -5.15 3.74
C TYR A 57 -1.73 -4.92 4.83
N LEU A 58 -2.94 -5.45 4.64
CA LEU A 58 -4.01 -5.33 5.65
C LEU A 58 -3.64 -6.05 6.94
N LEU A 59 -3.08 -7.26 6.83
CA LEU A 59 -2.60 -8.02 7.99
C LEU A 59 -1.59 -7.20 8.81
N PHE A 60 -0.62 -6.61 8.13
CA PHE A 60 0.43 -5.84 8.77
C PHE A 60 -0.12 -4.58 9.44
N THR A 61 -0.94 -3.81 8.73
CA THR A 61 -1.51 -2.56 9.27
C THR A 61 -2.42 -2.82 10.44
N HIS A 62 -3.29 -3.83 10.37
CA HIS A 62 -4.15 -4.20 11.48
C HIS A 62 -3.37 -4.69 12.69
N ALA A 63 -2.37 -5.53 12.49
CA ALA A 63 -1.58 -6.08 13.57
C ALA A 63 -0.81 -4.98 14.33
N ILE A 64 -0.23 -4.02 13.62
CA ILE A 64 0.51 -2.93 14.24
C ILE A 64 -0.42 -1.94 14.96
N GLU A 65 -1.57 -1.64 14.38
CA GLU A 65 -2.57 -0.80 15.02
C GLU A 65 -3.08 -1.42 16.33
N GLU A 66 -3.40 -2.70 16.32
CA GLU A 66 -3.89 -3.41 17.51
C GLU A 66 -2.83 -3.46 18.62
N GLU A 67 -1.57 -3.69 18.27
CA GLU A 67 -0.50 -3.77 19.27
C GLU A 67 -0.27 -2.44 20.00
N PHE A 68 -0.39 -1.32 19.29
CA PHE A 68 -0.04 0.00 19.83
C PHE A 68 -1.25 0.91 20.09
N LYS A 69 -2.46 0.43 19.91
CA LYS A 69 -3.70 1.26 20.00
C LYS A 69 -3.86 2.03 21.31
N GLU A 70 -3.39 1.46 22.41
CA GLU A 70 -3.51 2.09 23.74
C GLU A 70 -2.42 3.13 23.98
N ILE A 71 -1.36 3.12 23.19
CA ILE A 71 -0.20 4.00 23.37
C ILE A 71 -0.27 5.17 22.40
N ALA A 72 -0.57 4.91 21.15
CA ALA A 72 -0.52 5.91 20.09
C ALA A 72 -1.41 5.54 18.89
N THR A 73 -1.71 6.54 18.08
CA THR A 73 -2.19 6.32 16.72
C THR A 73 -0.99 5.96 15.84
N VAL A 74 -1.10 4.89 15.09
CA VAL A 74 0.03 4.37 14.30
C VAL A 74 -0.18 4.69 12.83
N ALA A 75 0.88 5.15 12.18
CA ALA A 75 0.96 5.26 10.73
C ALA A 75 2.16 4.45 10.25
N ILE A 76 2.08 3.94 9.03
CA ILE A 76 3.17 3.18 8.41
C ILE A 76 3.51 3.84 7.08
N ASP A 77 4.78 4.10 6.88
CA ASP A 77 5.31 4.64 5.63
C ASP A 77 6.23 3.58 5.01
N PHE A 78 5.73 2.94 3.97
CA PHE A 78 6.48 1.91 3.26
C PHE A 78 7.30 2.51 2.12
N SER A 79 8.56 2.12 2.03
CA SER A 79 9.42 2.37 0.88
C SER A 79 9.87 1.05 0.28
N ILE A 80 10.08 1.03 -1.02
CA ILE A 80 10.49 -0.17 -1.74
C ILE A 80 11.89 0.00 -2.27
N LYS A 81 12.76 -0.99 -2.03
CA LYS A 81 14.17 -0.94 -2.43
C LYS A 81 14.36 -1.07 -3.93
N ASP A 82 13.55 -1.93 -4.58
CA ASP A 82 13.63 -2.14 -6.02
C ASP A 82 12.70 -1.18 -6.74
N THR A 83 13.26 -0.05 -7.18
CA THR A 83 12.52 0.99 -7.91
C THR A 83 12.69 0.89 -9.42
N ASN A 84 13.37 -0.15 -9.92
CA ASN A 84 13.67 -0.28 -11.35
C ASN A 84 12.42 -0.56 -12.21
N ASN A 85 11.33 -1.01 -11.59
CA ASN A 85 10.07 -1.32 -12.26
C ASN A 85 8.90 -0.53 -11.66
N GLN A 86 9.03 0.80 -11.57
CA GLN A 86 7.98 1.65 -11.02
C GLN A 86 6.64 1.51 -11.75
N ASP A 87 6.68 1.32 -13.07
CA ASP A 87 5.47 1.15 -13.88
C ASP A 87 4.76 -0.17 -13.57
N GLU A 88 5.49 -1.27 -13.53
CA GLU A 88 4.95 -2.58 -13.15
C GLU A 88 4.40 -2.55 -11.74
N PHE A 89 5.10 -1.87 -10.86
CA PHE A 89 4.74 -1.64 -9.50
C PHE A 89 3.41 -0.90 -9.37
N ALA A 90 3.26 0.22 -10.07
CA ALA A 90 2.02 0.99 -10.07
C ALA A 90 0.84 0.16 -10.58
N LEU A 91 1.06 -0.66 -11.59
CA LEU A 91 0.03 -1.55 -12.14
C LEU A 91 -0.41 -2.61 -11.12
N LYS A 92 0.53 -3.21 -10.41
CA LYS A 92 0.21 -4.18 -9.35
C LYS A 92 -0.53 -3.53 -8.18
N TYR A 93 -0.16 -2.30 -7.85
CA TYR A 93 -0.73 -1.59 -6.72
C TYR A 93 -2.07 -0.93 -7.02
N PHE A 94 -2.42 -0.83 -8.29
CA PHE A 94 -3.67 -0.20 -8.72
C PHE A 94 -4.90 -0.84 -8.09
N GLY A 95 -4.95 -2.16 -8.06
CA GLY A 95 -6.06 -2.88 -7.42
C GLY A 95 -6.21 -2.53 -5.94
N HIS A 96 -5.10 -2.43 -5.22
CA HIS A 96 -5.10 -2.00 -3.83
C HIS A 96 -5.60 -0.55 -3.69
N CYS A 97 -5.11 0.36 -4.53
CA CYS A 97 -5.56 1.75 -4.53
C CYS A 97 -7.07 1.87 -4.79
N ILE A 98 -7.59 1.10 -5.73
CA ILE A 98 -9.02 1.07 -6.05
C ILE A 98 -9.83 0.58 -4.84
N ASP A 99 -9.35 -0.43 -4.13
CA ASP A 99 -10.03 -0.95 -2.92
C ASP A 99 -10.11 0.09 -1.80
N GLN A 100 -9.18 1.03 -1.74
CA GLN A 100 -9.17 2.11 -0.76
C GLN A 100 -10.09 3.28 -1.12
N THR A 101 -10.64 3.30 -2.33
CA THR A 101 -11.55 4.35 -2.78
C THR A 101 -12.97 4.11 -2.29
N ARG A 102 -13.80 5.17 -2.35
CA ARG A 102 -15.24 5.10 -2.01
C ARG A 102 -16.11 4.71 -3.21
N LEU A 103 -15.54 4.16 -4.25
CA LEU A 103 -16.29 3.71 -5.41
C LEU A 103 -17.19 2.52 -5.07
N SER A 104 -18.29 2.36 -5.83
CA SER A 104 -19.16 1.19 -5.68
C SER A 104 -18.41 -0.09 -6.03
N PRO A 105 -18.77 -1.25 -5.45
CA PRO A 105 -18.15 -2.52 -5.78
C PRO A 105 -18.21 -2.87 -7.27
N LYS A 106 -19.29 -2.48 -7.95
CA LYS A 106 -19.44 -2.68 -9.39
C LYS A 106 -18.40 -1.90 -10.20
N VAL A 107 -18.19 -0.62 -9.87
CA VAL A 107 -17.19 0.22 -10.54
C VAL A 107 -15.79 -0.27 -10.24
N LYS A 108 -15.50 -0.64 -9.00
CA LYS A 108 -14.21 -1.23 -8.61
C LYS A 108 -13.89 -2.48 -9.44
N GLY A 109 -14.85 -3.38 -9.58
CA GLY A 109 -14.69 -4.59 -10.38
C GLY A 109 -14.44 -4.28 -11.85
N GLN A 110 -15.17 -3.33 -12.41
CA GLN A 110 -14.98 -2.89 -13.80
C GLN A 110 -13.59 -2.29 -14.03
N LEU A 111 -13.11 -1.44 -13.14
CA LEU A 111 -11.77 -0.83 -13.24
C LEU A 111 -10.66 -1.88 -13.15
N LYS A 112 -10.79 -2.87 -12.28
CA LYS A 112 -9.79 -3.94 -12.12
C LYS A 112 -9.65 -4.81 -13.37
N GLN A 113 -10.66 -4.88 -14.23
CA GLN A 113 -10.64 -5.65 -15.46
C GLN A 113 -10.09 -4.89 -16.66
N LYS A 114 -9.87 -3.58 -16.54
CA LYS A 114 -9.38 -2.75 -17.64
C LYS A 114 -7.89 -2.89 -17.84
N LYS A 115 -7.46 -2.71 -19.08
CA LYS A 115 -6.04 -2.63 -19.41
C LYS A 115 -5.48 -1.30 -18.94
N LEU A 116 -4.35 -1.34 -18.29
CA LEU A 116 -3.68 -0.19 -17.68
C LEU A 116 -2.37 0.09 -18.38
N ILE A 117 -2.05 1.36 -18.57
CA ILE A 117 -0.79 1.81 -19.16
C ILE A 117 -0.25 2.96 -18.32
N MET A 118 1.05 2.90 -18.00
CA MET A 118 1.76 4.03 -17.40
C MET A 118 2.35 4.93 -18.48
N SER A 119 2.12 6.24 -18.35
CA SER A 119 2.73 7.24 -19.21
C SER A 119 3.29 8.35 -18.32
N GLY A 120 4.60 8.31 -18.08
CA GLY A 120 5.23 9.18 -17.08
C GLY A 120 4.66 8.90 -15.69
N ASN A 121 4.10 9.90 -15.05
CA ASN A 121 3.47 9.78 -13.72
C ASN A 121 1.94 9.61 -13.79
N VAL A 122 1.41 9.32 -14.95
CA VAL A 122 -0.04 9.18 -15.17
C VAL A 122 -0.40 7.75 -15.49
N LEU A 123 -1.32 7.19 -14.70
CA LEU A 123 -1.90 5.89 -14.97
C LEU A 123 -3.11 6.09 -15.91
N LYS A 124 -3.06 5.44 -17.07
CA LYS A 124 -4.15 5.47 -18.04
C LYS A 124 -4.93 4.18 -17.99
N VAL A 125 -6.25 4.32 -17.91
CA VAL A 125 -7.19 3.20 -18.01
C VAL A 125 -7.75 3.20 -19.41
N LEU A 126 -7.56 2.11 -20.16
CA LEU A 126 -8.08 1.99 -21.52
C LEU A 126 -9.55 1.61 -21.52
N VAL A 127 -10.36 2.39 -22.20
CA VAL A 127 -11.80 2.17 -22.33
C VAL A 127 -12.16 1.89 -23.80
N SER A 128 -13.28 1.18 -23.99
CA SER A 128 -13.68 0.70 -25.32
C SER A 128 -14.37 1.77 -26.18
N ASN A 129 -15.01 2.76 -25.55
CA ASN A 129 -15.77 3.80 -26.24
C ASN A 129 -16.04 5.01 -25.34
N ASP A 130 -16.65 6.06 -25.93
CA ASP A 130 -16.94 7.29 -25.21
C ASP A 130 -18.01 7.14 -24.12
N ILE A 131 -18.93 6.22 -24.27
CA ILE A 131 -19.97 5.94 -23.26
C ILE A 131 -19.32 5.39 -22.00
N GLU A 132 -18.43 4.43 -22.15
CA GLU A 132 -17.65 3.85 -21.04
C GLU A 132 -16.74 4.90 -20.40
N ARG A 133 -16.08 5.72 -21.22
CA ARG A 133 -15.27 6.84 -20.75
C ARG A 133 -16.07 7.78 -19.86
N ASN A 134 -17.26 8.20 -20.33
CA ASN A 134 -18.12 9.11 -19.57
C ASN A 134 -18.61 8.47 -18.27
N HIS A 135 -18.90 7.16 -18.30
CA HIS A 135 -19.29 6.41 -17.11
C HIS A 135 -18.19 6.45 -16.05
N PHE A 136 -16.95 6.18 -16.42
CA PHE A 136 -15.83 6.21 -15.50
C PHE A 136 -15.47 7.63 -15.05
N ASP A 137 -15.55 8.62 -15.93
CA ASP A 137 -15.31 10.02 -15.57
C ASP A 137 -16.26 10.48 -14.46
N LYS A 138 -17.53 10.10 -14.53
CA LYS A 138 -18.52 10.41 -13.49
C LYS A 138 -18.27 9.63 -12.21
N ALA A 139 -18.06 8.33 -12.32
CA ALA A 139 -17.90 7.43 -11.18
C ALA A 139 -16.59 7.71 -10.44
N CYS A 140 -15.54 8.13 -11.16
CA CYS A 140 -14.18 8.26 -10.67
C CYS A 140 -13.75 9.72 -10.47
N ASN A 141 -14.70 10.65 -10.32
CA ASN A 141 -14.38 12.08 -10.16
C ASN A 141 -13.40 12.36 -9.01
N GLY A 142 -13.38 11.51 -7.99
CA GLY A 142 -12.41 11.58 -6.89
C GLY A 142 -11.07 10.91 -7.16
N LEU A 143 -10.93 10.14 -8.26
CA LEU A 143 -9.70 9.42 -8.60
C LEU A 143 -8.66 10.27 -9.33
N SER A 144 -9.00 11.51 -9.71
CA SER A 144 -8.03 12.45 -10.28
C SER A 144 -6.85 12.72 -9.34
N LEU A 145 -6.97 12.31 -8.09
CA LEU A 145 -5.92 12.42 -7.08
C LEU A 145 -4.97 11.21 -7.04
N ILE A 146 -5.24 10.13 -7.81
CA ILE A 146 -4.32 9.00 -7.93
C ILE A 146 -3.25 9.35 -8.97
N HIS A 147 -2.37 10.24 -8.59
CA HIS A 147 -1.13 10.48 -9.30
C HIS A 147 -0.06 9.60 -8.65
N ILE A 148 0.52 8.78 -9.46
CA ILE A 148 1.58 7.88 -9.03
C ILE A 148 2.93 8.53 -9.33
#